data_5c051f21814648f7132b2df2057ccd3f
#
_entry.id   5c051f21814648f7132b2df2057ccd3f
#
_cell.length_a   1.000
_cell.length_b   1.000
_cell.length_c   1.000
_cell.angle_alpha   90.00
_cell.angle_beta   90.00
_cell.angle_gamma   90.00
#
_symmetry.space_group_name_H-M   'P 1'
#
loop_
_entity.id
_entity.type
_entity.pdbx_description
1 polymer ?
#
loop_
_entity_poly.entity_id
_entity_poly.type
_entity_poly.pdbx_seq_one_letter_code
_entity_poly.pdbx_strand_id
1 'polypeptide(L)'
;MRTIPSLLPRFLKDKTGNIAISAGLTAPLFIGILALGVDYGYLTLQKRQLQQTADLAAISAAANATDAEKAVQQYFALNGMDLGVKTDKGLLTEKGLQPFDPQNEFANSKGYAEVIKGHYEPDATVPVGQRFVDNALPTNAIKVNIVEQGQIFFASAFTTPPKVSAVGTASAQKIAAFSVGSRLASLDEGILNSLLGGLLGTTVSLKVMDYQALLAADVNALKIVEALAIDLNLTAGTYKDVLQTEISYGKFLDVLTKTSGLQPAVVNILNTLQKAVNKSNVKIKLEEILNLGPFSDKLIGTGENLKVTAGVFDLINAAAVAGNGGNQLGLNLNANLLGLASVKATLAIGEPPVETPSLAVGGQGTIVRTAQTRLAVNVVVDGLQAIAGLKVNLPLYVEVAHAEARLADIRCTGGGQGTVDVEVVPGVAEIALGNVDTSAFANFGRDPRVTKAAIVDSALLAINGSALINATNMTKTKLTFTQSDITQAKIKSVSTKDTVTTLVSSLLKNLNLDIRLFFINLDLGGLAVIQSALANTLATVTAPVDQLLYNVLLVLGVKIGEADVRVTDVRCQQPALVQ
;
A
#
# COMPACT_ATOMS: atom_id res chain seq x y z
N MET A 1 76.98 -75.88 5.77
CA MET A 1 75.82 -75.52 4.97
C MET A 1 74.55 -75.93 5.72
N ARG A 2 73.86 -75.01 6.34
CA ARG A 2 72.58 -75.28 7.02
C ARG A 2 71.47 -75.17 5.96
N THR A 3 70.84 -76.34 5.65
CA THR A 3 69.70 -76.40 4.75
C THR A 3 68.47 -75.68 5.38
N ILE A 4 68.01 -74.64 4.75
CA ILE A 4 66.74 -73.99 5.09
C ILE A 4 65.59 -74.96 4.76
N PRO A 5 64.76 -75.35 5.74
CA PRO A 5 63.67 -76.28 5.43
C PRO A 5 62.66 -75.45 4.57
N SER A 6 62.26 -76.07 3.44
CA SER A 6 61.27 -75.49 2.52
C SER A 6 59.92 -75.32 3.25
N LEU A 7 59.56 -74.12 3.56
CA LEU A 7 58.30 -73.73 4.20
C LEU A 7 57.06 -73.92 3.29
N LEU A 8 57.29 -74.10 1.96
CA LEU A 8 56.26 -74.27 0.96
C LEU A 8 55.35 -75.49 1.15
N PRO A 9 55.92 -76.77 1.42
CA PRO A 9 55.04 -77.94 1.57
C PRO A 9 54.25 -77.95 2.88
N ARG A 10 54.65 -77.17 3.92
CA ARG A 10 53.87 -76.98 5.15
C ARG A 10 52.67 -76.12 4.89
N PHE A 11 52.84 -75.02 4.13
CA PHE A 11 51.75 -74.11 3.75
C PHE A 11 50.66 -74.84 2.91
N LEU A 12 51.02 -75.76 2.01
CA LEU A 12 50.08 -76.49 1.18
C LEU A 12 49.34 -77.59 1.94
N LYS A 13 49.81 -78.07 3.10
CA LYS A 13 49.14 -79.07 3.94
C LYS A 13 48.43 -78.55 5.16
N ASP A 14 48.56 -77.26 5.44
CA ASP A 14 47.94 -76.60 6.59
C ASP A 14 46.48 -76.31 6.28
N LYS A 15 45.59 -77.12 6.87
CA LYS A 15 44.12 -76.87 6.75
C LYS A 15 43.63 -75.77 7.71
N THR A 16 44.49 -75.18 8.56
CA THR A 16 44.13 -74.13 9.46
C THR A 16 44.00 -72.80 8.73
N GLY A 17 44.54 -72.66 7.51
CA GLY A 17 44.37 -71.49 6.65
C GLY A 17 42.95 -71.22 6.15
N ASN A 18 42.05 -72.18 6.35
CA ASN A 18 40.67 -72.05 5.92
C ASN A 18 39.92 -70.89 6.59
N ILE A 19 40.30 -70.54 7.83
CA ILE A 19 39.75 -69.39 8.57
C ILE A 19 40.16 -68.06 7.92
N ALA A 20 41.43 -67.92 7.51
CA ALA A 20 41.92 -66.74 6.84
C ALA A 20 41.25 -66.51 5.46
N ILE A 21 41.06 -67.61 4.69
CA ILE A 21 40.36 -67.57 3.40
C ILE A 21 38.89 -67.21 3.62
N SER A 22 38.23 -67.92 4.57
CA SER A 22 36.84 -67.65 4.91
C SER A 22 36.65 -66.20 5.41
N ALA A 23 37.52 -65.70 6.31
CA ALA A 23 37.52 -64.34 6.80
C ALA A 23 37.74 -63.33 5.66
N GLY A 24 38.69 -63.60 4.76
CA GLY A 24 38.96 -62.76 3.59
C GLY A 24 37.80 -62.71 2.60
N LEU A 25 37.06 -63.77 2.41
CA LEU A 25 35.84 -63.81 1.54
C LEU A 25 34.62 -63.18 2.22
N THR A 26 34.50 -63.25 3.55
CA THR A 26 33.36 -62.70 4.28
C THR A 26 33.58 -61.25 4.69
N ALA A 27 34.81 -60.75 4.79
CA ALA A 27 35.15 -59.39 5.17
C ALA A 27 34.43 -58.32 4.30
N PRO A 28 34.39 -58.41 2.97
CA PRO A 28 33.63 -57.48 2.14
C PRO A 28 32.13 -57.47 2.44
N LEU A 29 31.57 -58.63 2.79
CA LEU A 29 30.15 -58.76 3.17
C LEU A 29 29.89 -58.04 4.51
N PHE A 30 30.74 -58.24 5.50
CA PHE A 30 30.63 -57.56 6.79
C PHE A 30 30.82 -56.03 6.65
N ILE A 31 31.77 -55.58 5.83
CA ILE A 31 31.96 -54.15 5.54
C ILE A 31 30.70 -53.62 4.82
N GLY A 32 30.09 -54.37 3.88
CA GLY A 32 28.86 -53.97 3.21
C GLY A 32 27.68 -53.87 4.19
N ILE A 33 27.54 -54.78 5.15
CA ILE A 33 26.49 -54.72 6.19
C ILE A 33 26.73 -53.52 7.12
N LEU A 34 27.99 -53.27 7.53
CA LEU A 34 28.34 -52.11 8.34
C LEU A 34 28.12 -50.81 7.60
N ALA A 35 28.44 -50.74 6.31
CA ALA A 35 28.16 -49.56 5.47
C ALA A 35 26.65 -49.27 5.40
N LEU A 36 25.83 -50.27 5.20
CA LEU A 36 24.37 -50.11 5.19
C LEU A 36 23.83 -49.73 6.58
N GLY A 37 24.29 -50.38 7.66
CA GLY A 37 23.75 -50.14 9.01
C GLY A 37 24.25 -48.87 9.62
N VAL A 38 25.57 -48.65 9.66
CA VAL A 38 26.17 -47.52 10.36
C VAL A 38 26.06 -46.25 9.53
N ASP A 39 26.45 -46.27 8.26
CA ASP A 39 26.44 -45.10 7.40
C ASP A 39 25.03 -44.59 7.15
N TYR A 40 24.07 -45.48 6.87
CA TYR A 40 22.66 -45.10 6.72
C TYR A 40 22.09 -44.53 8.04
N GLY A 41 22.39 -45.20 9.17
CA GLY A 41 21.99 -44.69 10.48
C GLY A 41 22.54 -43.30 10.77
N TYR A 42 23.82 -43.06 10.46
CA TYR A 42 24.46 -41.76 10.64
C TYR A 42 23.91 -40.71 9.69
N LEU A 43 23.73 -41.00 8.41
CA LEU A 43 23.10 -40.08 7.45
C LEU A 43 21.67 -39.74 7.87
N THR A 44 20.92 -40.68 8.45
CA THR A 44 19.58 -40.42 8.99
C THR A 44 19.64 -39.46 10.19
N LEU A 45 20.63 -39.66 11.07
CA LEU A 45 20.86 -38.75 12.20
C LEU A 45 21.25 -37.35 11.71
N GLN A 46 22.20 -37.25 10.77
CA GLN A 46 22.63 -36.02 10.14
C GLN A 46 21.44 -35.28 9.48
N LYS A 47 20.58 -36.02 8.75
CA LYS A 47 19.36 -35.46 8.16
C LYS A 47 18.43 -34.86 9.20
N ARG A 48 18.24 -35.52 10.35
CA ARG A 48 17.41 -35.01 11.45
C ARG A 48 18.00 -33.76 12.07
N GLN A 49 19.31 -33.73 12.32
CA GLN A 49 20.00 -32.56 12.86
C GLN A 49 19.94 -31.40 11.88
N LEU A 50 20.14 -31.67 10.59
CA LEU A 50 20.06 -30.67 9.55
C LEU A 50 18.64 -30.08 9.42
N GLN A 51 17.60 -30.92 9.62
CA GLN A 51 16.21 -30.45 9.63
C GLN A 51 15.97 -29.49 10.80
N GLN A 52 16.41 -29.83 12.00
CA GLN A 52 16.30 -28.92 13.16
C GLN A 52 17.07 -27.60 12.93
N THR A 53 18.23 -27.69 12.30
CA THR A 53 19.02 -26.51 11.92
C THR A 53 18.27 -25.65 10.90
N ALA A 54 17.66 -26.25 9.87
CA ALA A 54 16.88 -25.54 8.86
C ALA A 54 15.66 -24.85 9.48
N ASP A 55 14.96 -25.53 10.38
CA ASP A 55 13.78 -25.00 11.07
C ASP A 55 14.13 -23.80 11.93
N LEU A 56 15.19 -23.89 12.75
CA LEU A 56 15.62 -22.78 13.61
C LEU A 56 16.25 -21.62 12.82
N ALA A 57 16.96 -21.93 11.73
CA ALA A 57 17.48 -20.91 10.81
C ALA A 57 16.34 -20.17 10.11
N ALA A 58 15.28 -20.87 9.71
CA ALA A 58 14.09 -20.26 9.12
C ALA A 58 13.37 -19.33 10.12
N ILE A 59 13.23 -19.75 11.39
CA ILE A 59 12.68 -18.89 12.45
C ILE A 59 13.54 -17.63 12.63
N SER A 60 14.88 -17.78 12.67
CA SER A 60 15.80 -16.64 12.80
C SER A 60 15.69 -15.69 11.61
N ALA A 61 15.63 -16.24 10.40
CA ALA A 61 15.45 -15.48 9.16
C ALA A 61 14.11 -14.74 9.12
N ALA A 62 13.01 -15.41 9.49
CA ALA A 62 11.68 -14.81 9.52
C ALA A 62 11.55 -13.69 10.56
N ALA A 63 12.25 -13.80 11.71
CA ALA A 63 12.34 -12.71 12.69
C ALA A 63 12.99 -11.45 12.08
N ASN A 64 13.95 -11.61 11.16
CA ASN A 64 14.71 -10.55 10.54
C ASN A 64 14.62 -10.59 9.01
N ALA A 65 13.42 -10.62 8.46
CA ALA A 65 13.16 -10.85 7.04
C ALA A 65 13.89 -9.86 6.10
N THR A 66 14.16 -8.62 6.56
CA THR A 66 14.92 -7.62 5.80
C THR A 66 16.35 -8.07 5.53
N ASP A 67 17.03 -8.60 6.57
CA ASP A 67 18.41 -9.08 6.52
C ASP A 67 18.48 -10.60 6.76
N ALA A 68 17.61 -11.36 6.12
CA ALA A 68 17.39 -12.79 6.37
C ALA A 68 18.67 -13.64 6.21
N GLU A 69 19.46 -13.38 5.16
CA GLU A 69 20.72 -14.10 4.91
C GLU A 69 21.73 -13.87 6.06
N LYS A 70 21.82 -12.62 6.53
CA LYS A 70 22.70 -12.28 7.66
C LYS A 70 22.22 -12.90 8.96
N ALA A 71 20.91 -12.96 9.18
CA ALA A 71 20.34 -13.60 10.37
C ALA A 71 20.62 -15.12 10.39
N VAL A 72 20.52 -15.80 9.24
CA VAL A 72 20.89 -17.21 9.11
C VAL A 72 22.38 -17.42 9.37
N GLN A 73 23.25 -16.60 8.80
CA GLN A 73 24.69 -16.69 9.01
C GLN A 73 25.06 -16.48 10.49
N GLN A 74 24.45 -15.49 11.15
CA GLN A 74 24.64 -15.26 12.59
C GLN A 74 24.18 -16.45 13.43
N TYR A 75 23.04 -17.07 13.06
CA TYR A 75 22.56 -18.28 13.72
C TYR A 75 23.59 -19.42 13.59
N PHE A 76 24.17 -19.65 12.41
CA PHE A 76 25.20 -20.66 12.22
C PHE A 76 26.46 -20.37 13.04
N ALA A 77 26.95 -19.13 13.03
CA ALA A 77 28.12 -18.71 13.79
C ALA A 77 27.92 -18.88 15.30
N LEU A 78 26.78 -18.45 15.86
CA LEU A 78 26.46 -18.58 17.28
C LEU A 78 26.35 -20.03 17.74
N ASN A 79 26.02 -20.96 16.85
CA ASN A 79 25.94 -22.39 17.15
C ASN A 79 27.18 -23.18 16.72
N GLY A 80 28.27 -22.49 16.31
CA GLY A 80 29.52 -23.12 15.90
C GLY A 80 29.42 -24.02 14.68
N MET A 81 28.46 -23.74 13.76
CA MET A 81 28.21 -24.53 12.58
C MET A 81 29.08 -24.04 11.41
N ASP A 82 29.78 -24.93 10.76
CA ASP A 82 30.60 -24.65 9.58
C ASP A 82 29.70 -24.67 8.32
N LEU A 83 28.71 -23.77 8.28
CA LEU A 83 27.77 -23.57 7.20
C LEU A 83 27.84 -22.14 6.69
N GLY A 84 27.79 -21.96 5.37
CA GLY A 84 27.69 -20.65 4.74
C GLY A 84 26.27 -20.32 4.28
N VAL A 85 26.02 -19.06 3.91
CA VAL A 85 24.77 -18.64 3.26
C VAL A 85 25.10 -18.20 1.83
N LYS A 86 24.49 -18.86 0.86
CA LYS A 86 24.66 -18.55 -0.55
C LYS A 86 23.90 -17.27 -0.87
N THR A 87 24.61 -16.30 -1.44
CA THR A 87 24.08 -15.02 -1.91
C THR A 87 24.45 -14.80 -3.37
N ASP A 88 23.88 -13.77 -4.00
CA ASP A 88 24.25 -13.36 -5.37
C ASP A 88 25.73 -13.00 -5.52
N LYS A 89 26.41 -12.63 -4.43
CA LYS A 89 27.81 -12.19 -4.40
C LYS A 89 28.80 -13.29 -4.03
N GLY A 90 28.32 -14.47 -3.64
CA GLY A 90 29.14 -15.58 -3.17
C GLY A 90 28.58 -16.20 -1.88
N LEU A 91 29.44 -16.91 -1.16
CA LEU A 91 29.12 -17.60 0.10
C LEU A 91 29.45 -16.73 1.29
N LEU A 92 28.44 -16.32 2.05
CA LEU A 92 28.59 -15.56 3.30
C LEU A 92 28.90 -16.54 4.45
N THR A 93 30.10 -16.46 5.02
CA THR A 93 30.57 -17.32 6.11
C THR A 93 30.93 -16.47 7.34
N GLU A 94 31.29 -17.11 8.44
CA GLU A 94 31.85 -16.42 9.62
C GLU A 94 33.13 -15.59 9.29
N LYS A 95 33.89 -16.05 8.30
CA LYS A 95 35.12 -15.37 7.82
C LYS A 95 34.84 -14.25 6.81
N GLY A 96 33.56 -13.93 6.58
CA GLY A 96 33.11 -12.98 5.59
C GLY A 96 32.70 -13.63 4.27
N LEU A 97 32.59 -12.81 3.23
CA LEU A 97 32.16 -13.24 1.90
C LEU A 97 33.29 -14.02 1.20
N GLN A 98 33.03 -15.27 0.81
CA GLN A 98 33.92 -16.17 0.09
C GLN A 98 33.37 -16.44 -1.32
N PRO A 99 34.22 -16.77 -2.30
CA PRO A 99 33.76 -17.23 -3.60
C PRO A 99 32.93 -18.51 -3.47
N PHE A 100 31.84 -18.64 -4.22
CA PHE A 100 31.06 -19.86 -4.32
C PHE A 100 31.34 -20.51 -5.67
N ASP A 101 31.88 -21.75 -5.66
CA ASP A 101 32.13 -22.54 -6.86
C ASP A 101 31.04 -23.60 -7.00
N PRO A 102 30.17 -23.53 -8.03
CA PRO A 102 29.11 -24.54 -8.25
C PRO A 102 29.65 -25.94 -8.56
N GLN A 103 30.92 -26.07 -9.01
CA GLN A 103 31.56 -27.37 -9.27
C GLN A 103 32.19 -27.96 -8.02
N ASN A 104 32.49 -27.12 -7.03
CA ASN A 104 33.04 -27.52 -5.73
C ASN A 104 32.35 -26.77 -4.59
N GLU A 105 31.06 -27.07 -4.40
CA GLU A 105 30.16 -26.36 -3.49
C GLU A 105 30.62 -26.36 -2.03
N PHE A 106 31.42 -27.35 -1.63
CA PHE A 106 31.89 -27.54 -0.24
C PHE A 106 33.34 -27.12 -0.02
N ALA A 107 33.92 -26.34 -0.95
CA ALA A 107 35.33 -25.91 -0.84
C ALA A 107 35.58 -25.02 0.37
N ASN A 108 34.64 -24.17 0.75
CA ASN A 108 34.79 -23.13 1.77
C ASN A 108 33.96 -23.35 3.04
N SER A 109 33.15 -24.42 3.08
CA SER A 109 32.31 -24.81 4.24
C SER A 109 31.80 -26.24 4.06
N LYS A 110 31.36 -26.90 5.15
CA LYS A 110 30.77 -28.25 5.09
C LYS A 110 29.42 -28.29 4.38
N GLY A 111 28.79 -27.13 4.26
CA GLY A 111 27.49 -26.97 3.62
C GLY A 111 27.11 -25.51 3.46
N TYR A 112 25.96 -25.29 2.83
CA TYR A 112 25.44 -23.94 2.63
C TYR A 112 23.91 -23.92 2.74
N ALA A 113 23.39 -22.74 3.05
CA ALA A 113 21.95 -22.45 3.04
C ALA A 113 21.59 -21.50 1.91
N GLU A 114 20.47 -21.76 1.26
CA GLU A 114 19.78 -20.81 0.37
C GLU A 114 18.58 -20.24 1.11
N VAL A 115 18.47 -18.90 1.14
CA VAL A 115 17.41 -18.17 1.85
C VAL A 115 16.47 -17.59 0.82
N ILE A 116 15.23 -18.05 0.81
CA ILE A 116 14.21 -17.64 -0.15
C ILE A 116 13.11 -16.91 0.58
N LYS A 117 12.89 -15.64 0.20
CA LYS A 117 11.79 -14.81 0.71
C LYS A 117 10.54 -15.09 -0.11
N GLY A 118 9.37 -15.11 0.51
CA GLY A 118 8.13 -15.38 -0.22
C GLY A 118 6.87 -15.13 0.61
N HIS A 119 5.77 -15.52 0.01
CA HIS A 119 4.45 -15.47 0.63
C HIS A 119 3.97 -16.87 1.01
N TYR A 120 3.53 -17.01 2.23
CA TYR A 120 2.89 -18.23 2.74
C TYR A 120 1.41 -17.98 3.01
N GLU A 121 0.56 -18.79 2.39
CA GLU A 121 -0.88 -18.78 2.59
C GLU A 121 -1.30 -19.98 3.44
N PRO A 122 -1.87 -19.79 4.66
CA PRO A 122 -2.29 -20.88 5.54
C PRO A 122 -3.64 -21.50 5.13
N ASP A 123 -3.93 -21.62 3.84
CA ASP A 123 -5.16 -22.20 3.32
C ASP A 123 -5.10 -23.73 3.37
N ALA A 124 -6.01 -24.37 4.11
CA ALA A 124 -6.10 -25.81 4.21
C ALA A 124 -6.52 -26.49 2.90
N THR A 125 -7.15 -25.78 1.98
CA THR A 125 -7.56 -26.30 0.66
C THR A 125 -6.40 -26.38 -0.33
N VAL A 126 -5.33 -25.60 -0.10
CA VAL A 126 -4.12 -25.61 -0.92
C VAL A 126 -3.17 -26.71 -0.42
N PRO A 127 -2.63 -27.56 -1.33
CA PRO A 127 -1.63 -28.56 -0.96
C PRO A 127 -0.42 -27.94 -0.25
N VAL A 128 0.11 -28.58 0.79
CA VAL A 128 1.18 -28.04 1.66
C VAL A 128 2.37 -27.50 0.84
N GLY A 129 2.83 -28.22 -0.19
CA GLY A 129 3.96 -27.78 -1.03
C GLY A 129 3.68 -26.56 -1.91
N GLN A 130 2.45 -26.11 -2.03
CA GLN A 130 2.04 -24.95 -2.84
C GLN A 130 1.68 -23.72 -2.00
N ARG A 131 1.64 -23.86 -0.67
CA ARG A 131 1.29 -22.76 0.24
C ARG A 131 2.37 -21.69 0.33
N PHE A 132 3.61 -22.01 0.03
CA PHE A 132 4.71 -21.05 -0.04
C PHE A 132 5.03 -20.73 -1.50
N VAL A 133 4.91 -19.45 -1.85
CA VAL A 133 5.22 -18.95 -3.20
C VAL A 133 6.49 -18.11 -3.13
N ASP A 134 7.53 -18.57 -3.83
CA ASP A 134 8.84 -17.94 -3.87
C ASP A 134 8.75 -16.52 -4.46
N ASN A 135 9.40 -15.55 -3.82
CA ASN A 135 9.48 -14.14 -4.22
C ASN A 135 8.13 -13.42 -4.37
N ALA A 136 7.04 -13.99 -3.85
CA ALA A 136 5.73 -13.36 -3.88
C ALA A 136 5.58 -12.27 -2.80
N LEU A 137 4.82 -11.24 -3.11
CA LEU A 137 4.46 -10.14 -2.21
C LEU A 137 3.00 -10.27 -1.77
N PRO A 138 2.67 -9.84 -0.55
CA PRO A 138 3.56 -9.34 0.51
C PRO A 138 4.41 -10.46 1.13
N THR A 139 5.71 -10.19 1.35
CA THR A 139 6.61 -11.17 1.97
C THR A 139 6.24 -11.36 3.44
N ASN A 140 5.80 -12.56 3.81
CA ASN A 140 5.43 -12.93 5.17
C ASN A 140 6.11 -14.20 5.69
N ALA A 141 6.90 -14.87 4.86
CA ALA A 141 7.59 -16.11 5.22
C ALA A 141 8.97 -16.21 4.56
N ILE A 142 9.83 -16.98 5.20
CA ILE A 142 11.19 -17.30 4.74
C ILE A 142 11.34 -18.81 4.69
N LYS A 143 11.82 -19.32 3.57
CA LYS A 143 12.24 -20.70 3.37
C LYS A 143 13.76 -20.76 3.39
N VAL A 144 14.30 -21.65 4.21
CA VAL A 144 15.74 -21.91 4.29
C VAL A 144 15.99 -23.35 3.86
N ASN A 145 16.69 -23.51 2.75
CA ASN A 145 17.12 -24.81 2.22
C ASN A 145 18.60 -24.98 2.53
N ILE A 146 18.94 -25.96 3.38
CA ILE A 146 20.33 -26.26 3.74
C ILE A 146 20.77 -27.51 3.01
N VAL A 147 21.96 -27.45 2.41
CA VAL A 147 22.64 -28.58 1.77
C VAL A 147 23.99 -28.77 2.45
N GLU A 148 24.27 -29.97 2.92
CA GLU A 148 25.51 -30.36 3.58
C GLU A 148 26.06 -31.64 2.94
N GLN A 149 27.38 -31.79 2.96
CA GLN A 149 28.02 -33.03 2.54
C GLN A 149 27.75 -34.13 3.59
N GLY A 150 27.17 -35.23 3.17
CA GLY A 150 26.89 -36.38 4.02
C GLY A 150 28.18 -37.02 4.52
N GLN A 151 28.20 -37.46 5.76
CA GLN A 151 29.33 -38.18 6.32
C GLN A 151 29.12 -39.68 6.25
N ILE A 152 30.03 -40.36 5.60
CA ILE A 152 30.06 -41.84 5.47
C ILE A 152 31.41 -42.37 5.92
N PHE A 153 31.41 -43.53 6.57
CA PHE A 153 32.59 -44.13 7.15
C PHE A 153 33.05 -45.37 6.37
N PHE A 154 32.19 -46.37 6.27
CA PHE A 154 32.49 -47.65 5.61
C PHE A 154 32.24 -47.57 4.10
N ALA A 155 31.19 -46.92 3.69
CA ALA A 155 30.86 -46.76 2.27
C ALA A 155 31.83 -45.87 1.51
N SER A 156 32.64 -45.06 2.21
CA SER A 156 33.67 -44.17 1.61
C SER A 156 34.71 -44.93 0.77
N ALA A 157 34.86 -46.28 1.01
CA ALA A 157 35.70 -47.14 0.18
C ALA A 157 35.13 -47.43 -1.22
N PHE A 158 33.84 -47.21 -1.44
CA PHE A 158 33.11 -47.60 -2.66
C PHE A 158 32.35 -46.49 -3.34
N THR A 159 32.06 -45.39 -2.62
CA THR A 159 31.26 -44.28 -3.15
C THR A 159 31.67 -42.93 -2.55
N THR A 160 31.30 -41.87 -3.22
CA THR A 160 31.47 -40.51 -2.72
C THR A 160 30.36 -40.15 -1.73
N PRO A 161 30.65 -39.29 -0.72
CA PRO A 161 29.65 -38.81 0.21
C PRO A 161 28.43 -38.18 -0.49
N PRO A 162 27.19 -38.60 -0.15
CA PRO A 162 25.98 -38.03 -0.73
C PRO A 162 25.73 -36.62 -0.20
N LYS A 163 24.93 -35.82 -0.90
CA LYS A 163 24.40 -34.58 -0.37
C LYS A 163 23.18 -34.87 0.52
N VAL A 164 23.18 -34.27 1.71
CA VAL A 164 22.04 -34.30 2.63
C VAL A 164 21.42 -32.89 2.62
N SER A 165 20.12 -32.79 2.40
CA SER A 165 19.43 -31.52 2.39
C SER A 165 18.26 -31.49 3.36
N ALA A 166 17.93 -30.32 3.89
CA ALA A 166 16.78 -30.08 4.74
C ALA A 166 16.17 -28.72 4.44
N VAL A 167 14.87 -28.60 4.61
CA VAL A 167 14.12 -27.38 4.34
C VAL A 167 13.33 -27.02 5.58
N GLY A 168 13.49 -25.77 6.05
CA GLY A 168 12.65 -25.18 7.07
C GLY A 168 11.91 -23.97 6.47
N THR A 169 10.65 -23.80 6.81
CA THR A 169 9.85 -22.63 6.42
C THR A 169 9.24 -22.02 7.66
N ALA A 170 9.48 -20.74 7.88
CA ALA A 170 8.90 -20.00 8.99
C ALA A 170 8.21 -18.73 8.49
N SER A 171 7.05 -18.44 9.07
CA SER A 171 6.31 -17.21 8.82
C SER A 171 6.34 -16.32 10.06
N ALA A 172 6.60 -15.03 9.85
CA ALA A 172 6.43 -13.98 10.85
C ALA A 172 5.50 -12.94 10.27
N GLN A 173 4.26 -12.97 10.67
CA GLN A 173 3.28 -12.00 10.20
C GLN A 173 3.60 -10.64 10.83
N LYS A 174 4.09 -9.72 10.00
CA LYS A 174 4.30 -8.32 10.35
C LYS A 174 3.27 -7.52 9.59
N ILE A 175 2.43 -6.80 10.31
CA ILE A 175 1.36 -6.00 9.71
C ILE A 175 1.34 -4.62 10.33
N ALA A 176 0.90 -3.65 9.53
CA ALA A 176 0.59 -2.31 10.00
C ALA A 176 -0.77 -1.86 9.49
N ALA A 177 -1.46 -1.04 10.27
CA ALA A 177 -2.64 -0.32 9.86
C ALA A 177 -2.22 1.09 9.45
N PHE A 178 -2.52 1.50 8.22
CA PHE A 178 -2.12 2.79 7.69
C PHE A 178 -3.12 3.34 6.68
N SER A 179 -3.09 4.66 6.51
CA SER A 179 -3.97 5.37 5.58
C SER A 179 -3.22 6.46 4.82
N VAL A 180 -3.76 6.81 3.66
CA VAL A 180 -3.37 7.99 2.87
C VAL A 180 -4.58 8.89 2.68
N GLY A 181 -4.39 10.20 2.77
CA GLY A 181 -5.45 11.18 2.59
C GLY A 181 -4.90 12.59 2.56
N SER A 182 -5.75 13.57 2.84
CA SER A 182 -5.37 14.99 2.95
C SER A 182 -6.06 15.65 4.15
N ARG A 183 -5.38 16.63 4.77
CA ARG A 183 -5.94 17.39 5.90
C ARG A 183 -6.56 18.71 5.47
N LEU A 184 -7.60 19.09 6.17
CA LEU A 184 -8.26 20.37 6.01
C LEU A 184 -7.46 21.53 6.64
N ALA A 185 -7.25 22.61 5.87
CA ALA A 185 -6.70 23.85 6.37
C ALA A 185 -7.77 24.96 6.48
N SER A 186 -8.80 24.95 5.62
CA SER A 186 -9.93 25.91 5.68
C SER A 186 -11.24 25.23 5.27
N LEU A 187 -12.35 25.64 5.88
CA LEU A 187 -13.67 25.07 5.67
C LEU A 187 -14.63 26.12 5.12
N ASP A 188 -15.37 25.76 4.06
CA ASP A 188 -16.56 26.47 3.60
C ASP A 188 -17.76 25.53 3.65
N GLU A 189 -18.71 25.79 4.57
CA GLU A 189 -19.87 24.90 4.78
C GLU A 189 -20.78 24.80 3.55
N GLY A 190 -20.88 25.85 2.75
CA GLY A 190 -21.71 25.86 1.56
C GLY A 190 -21.19 24.92 0.48
N ILE A 191 -19.87 24.93 0.26
CA ILE A 191 -19.19 24.03 -0.68
C ILE A 191 -19.29 22.57 -0.18
N LEU A 192 -18.98 22.34 1.09
CA LEU A 192 -19.01 21.01 1.70
C LEU A 192 -20.41 20.38 1.68
N ASN A 193 -21.44 21.17 2.05
CA ASN A 193 -22.84 20.74 2.01
C ASN A 193 -23.31 20.41 0.57
N SER A 194 -22.92 21.23 -0.41
CA SER A 194 -23.28 21.00 -1.82
C SER A 194 -22.63 19.75 -2.38
N LEU A 195 -21.34 19.50 -2.05
CA LEU A 195 -20.61 18.33 -2.49
C LEU A 195 -21.15 17.05 -1.86
N LEU A 196 -21.25 17.02 -0.54
CA LEU A 196 -21.75 15.85 0.17
C LEU A 196 -23.22 15.58 -0.18
N GLY A 197 -24.02 16.62 -0.33
CA GLY A 197 -25.40 16.53 -0.79
C GLY A 197 -25.52 15.97 -2.21
N GLY A 198 -24.63 16.42 -3.12
CA GLY A 198 -24.54 15.90 -4.49
C GLY A 198 -24.16 14.43 -4.55
N LEU A 199 -23.12 14.02 -3.80
CA LEU A 199 -22.68 12.61 -3.70
C LEU A 199 -23.79 11.70 -3.16
N LEU A 200 -24.55 12.18 -2.20
CA LEU A 200 -25.59 11.40 -1.53
C LEU A 200 -26.99 11.55 -2.16
N GLY A 201 -27.13 12.39 -3.19
CA GLY A 201 -28.41 12.64 -3.84
C GLY A 201 -29.45 13.29 -2.91
N THR A 202 -29.02 14.12 -1.94
CA THR A 202 -29.88 14.75 -0.94
C THR A 202 -29.42 16.15 -0.59
N THR A 203 -30.14 16.85 0.29
CA THR A 203 -29.71 18.15 0.82
C THR A 203 -29.05 17.94 2.18
N VAL A 204 -27.78 18.32 2.27
CA VAL A 204 -27.01 18.34 3.52
C VAL A 204 -26.96 19.77 4.04
N SER A 205 -27.11 19.95 5.35
CA SER A 205 -27.07 21.26 6.02
C SER A 205 -26.33 21.12 7.36
N LEU A 206 -25.01 21.08 7.27
CA LEU A 206 -24.09 21.09 8.42
C LEU A 206 -23.42 22.46 8.53
N LYS A 207 -23.08 22.86 9.74
CA LYS A 207 -22.32 24.09 10.02
C LYS A 207 -20.81 23.82 9.98
N VAL A 208 -20.00 24.88 9.85
CA VAL A 208 -18.53 24.78 9.94
C VAL A 208 -18.08 24.03 11.20
N MET A 209 -18.71 24.32 12.36
CA MET A 209 -18.39 23.64 13.63
C MET A 209 -18.69 22.15 13.60
N ASP A 210 -19.72 21.71 12.87
CA ASP A 210 -20.07 20.30 12.72
C ASP A 210 -18.97 19.57 11.92
N TYR A 211 -18.51 20.18 10.83
CA TYR A 211 -17.38 19.64 10.05
C TYR A 211 -16.10 19.58 10.87
N GLN A 212 -15.80 20.62 11.67
CA GLN A 212 -14.65 20.62 12.57
C GLN A 212 -14.72 19.48 13.59
N ALA A 213 -15.90 19.23 14.15
CA ALA A 213 -16.11 18.12 15.10
C ALA A 213 -15.94 16.74 14.43
N LEU A 214 -16.44 16.56 13.20
CA LEU A 214 -16.26 15.33 12.43
C LEU A 214 -14.80 15.07 12.08
N LEU A 215 -14.06 16.12 11.74
CA LEU A 215 -12.63 16.05 11.40
C LEU A 215 -11.73 15.77 12.59
N ALA A 216 -12.11 16.25 13.76
CA ALA A 216 -11.37 16.01 15.01
C ALA A 216 -11.67 14.62 15.62
N ALA A 217 -12.70 13.94 15.11
CA ALA A 217 -13.12 12.65 15.63
C ALA A 217 -12.46 11.48 14.90
N ASP A 218 -11.93 10.57 15.67
CA ASP A 218 -11.40 9.29 15.21
C ASP A 218 -12.23 8.13 15.74
N VAL A 219 -12.29 7.04 14.98
CA VAL A 219 -12.98 5.80 15.35
C VAL A 219 -12.15 4.58 14.92
N ASN A 220 -12.29 3.48 15.64
CA ASN A 220 -11.70 2.21 15.21
C ASN A 220 -12.59 1.56 14.15
N ALA A 221 -12.11 1.49 12.89
CA ALA A 221 -12.84 0.92 11.77
C ALA A 221 -13.22 -0.56 11.98
N LEU A 222 -12.41 -1.34 12.71
CA LEU A 222 -12.79 -2.71 13.08
C LEU A 222 -14.06 -2.75 13.93
N LYS A 223 -14.23 -1.81 14.86
CA LYS A 223 -15.44 -1.73 15.69
C LYS A 223 -16.68 -1.40 14.88
N ILE A 224 -16.53 -0.66 13.77
CA ILE A 224 -17.63 -0.42 12.82
C ILE A 224 -18.03 -1.73 12.15
N VAL A 225 -17.06 -2.52 11.67
CA VAL A 225 -17.33 -3.82 11.02
C VAL A 225 -17.98 -4.80 12.01
N GLU A 226 -17.50 -4.87 13.26
CA GLU A 226 -18.08 -5.71 14.32
C GLU A 226 -19.52 -5.27 14.67
N ALA A 227 -19.78 -3.98 14.82
CA ALA A 227 -21.12 -3.46 15.06
C ALA A 227 -22.07 -3.74 13.88
N LEU A 228 -21.57 -3.63 12.64
CA LEU A 228 -22.33 -3.98 11.45
C LEU A 228 -22.64 -5.48 11.39
N ALA A 229 -21.68 -6.34 11.76
CA ALA A 229 -21.90 -7.79 11.84
C ALA A 229 -23.06 -8.16 12.79
N ILE A 230 -23.15 -7.48 13.92
CA ILE A 230 -24.27 -7.66 14.89
C ILE A 230 -25.58 -7.25 14.24
N ASP A 231 -25.62 -6.09 13.60
CA ASP A 231 -26.83 -5.54 12.96
C ASP A 231 -27.30 -6.36 11.75
N LEU A 232 -26.38 -7.08 11.08
CA LEU A 232 -26.67 -7.96 9.95
C LEU A 232 -26.88 -9.44 10.35
N ASN A 233 -26.74 -9.78 11.64
CA ASN A 233 -26.75 -11.16 12.16
C ASN A 233 -25.64 -12.06 11.54
N LEU A 234 -24.49 -11.49 11.23
CA LEU A 234 -23.31 -12.16 10.64
C LEU A 234 -22.20 -12.43 11.66
N THR A 235 -22.54 -12.55 12.95
CA THR A 235 -21.55 -12.68 14.04
C THR A 235 -20.75 -13.98 14.01
N ALA A 236 -21.24 -15.01 13.32
CA ALA A 236 -20.53 -16.27 13.12
C ALA A 236 -19.69 -16.30 11.82
N GLY A 237 -19.71 -15.21 11.03
CA GLY A 237 -18.97 -15.06 9.78
C GLY A 237 -17.57 -14.52 9.97
N THR A 238 -16.91 -14.29 8.83
CA THR A 238 -15.60 -13.62 8.75
C THR A 238 -15.77 -12.11 8.60
N TYR A 239 -14.70 -11.34 8.83
CA TYR A 239 -14.71 -9.90 8.52
C TYR A 239 -14.99 -9.66 7.04
N LYS A 240 -14.53 -10.53 6.14
CA LYS A 240 -14.77 -10.48 4.69
C LYS A 240 -16.26 -10.52 4.34
N ASP A 241 -17.01 -11.41 4.98
CA ASP A 241 -18.45 -11.54 4.74
C ASP A 241 -19.19 -10.21 5.01
N VAL A 242 -18.78 -9.50 6.08
CA VAL A 242 -19.35 -8.19 6.43
C VAL A 242 -18.89 -7.10 5.48
N LEU A 243 -17.59 -7.06 5.12
CA LEU A 243 -17.03 -6.06 4.22
C LEU A 243 -17.67 -6.12 2.83
N GLN A 244 -18.00 -7.32 2.34
CA GLN A 244 -18.60 -7.55 1.02
C GLN A 244 -20.12 -7.37 0.99
N THR A 245 -20.76 -7.26 2.14
CA THR A 245 -22.20 -7.07 2.22
C THR A 245 -22.58 -5.66 1.80
N GLU A 246 -23.47 -5.54 0.81
CA GLU A 246 -24.01 -4.25 0.38
C GLU A 246 -24.98 -3.70 1.41
N ILE A 247 -24.75 -2.47 1.85
CA ILE A 247 -25.59 -1.77 2.82
C ILE A 247 -25.97 -0.38 2.31
N SER A 248 -27.07 0.18 2.82
CA SER A 248 -27.39 1.59 2.53
C SER A 248 -26.43 2.52 3.27
N TYR A 249 -26.16 3.69 2.67
CA TYR A 249 -25.35 4.73 3.35
C TYR A 249 -25.96 5.15 4.68
N GLY A 250 -27.30 5.22 4.79
CA GLY A 250 -28.00 5.48 6.06
C GLY A 250 -27.73 4.42 7.12
N LYS A 251 -27.63 3.13 6.73
CA LYS A 251 -27.24 2.04 7.62
C LYS A 251 -25.81 2.16 8.09
N PHE A 252 -24.89 2.54 7.21
CA PHE A 252 -23.51 2.84 7.58
C PHE A 252 -23.42 3.93 8.66
N LEU A 253 -24.14 5.05 8.49
CA LEU A 253 -24.20 6.12 9.48
C LEU A 253 -24.81 5.66 10.81
N ASP A 254 -25.88 4.83 10.77
CA ASP A 254 -26.50 4.25 11.96
C ASP A 254 -25.51 3.42 12.79
N VAL A 255 -24.74 2.54 12.13
CA VAL A 255 -23.71 1.74 12.77
C VAL A 255 -22.59 2.62 13.32
N LEU A 256 -22.19 3.65 12.59
CA LEU A 256 -21.16 4.58 13.03
C LEU A 256 -21.57 5.31 14.31
N THR A 257 -22.86 5.71 14.46
CA THR A 257 -23.38 6.32 15.71
C THR A 257 -23.33 5.41 16.91
N LYS A 258 -23.41 4.09 16.70
CA LYS A 258 -23.38 3.06 17.75
C LYS A 258 -21.96 2.66 18.15
N THR A 259 -20.96 3.07 17.37
CA THR A 259 -19.57 2.69 17.61
C THR A 259 -19.03 3.43 18.84
N SER A 260 -18.39 2.71 19.74
CA SER A 260 -17.86 3.25 20.99
C SER A 260 -16.72 4.25 20.77
N GLY A 261 -16.63 5.25 21.63
CA GLY A 261 -15.55 6.25 21.65
C GLY A 261 -15.87 7.58 20.98
N LEU A 262 -17.02 7.73 20.31
CA LEU A 262 -17.44 8.99 19.74
C LEU A 262 -18.02 9.95 20.78
N GLN A 263 -17.69 11.23 20.64
CA GLN A 263 -18.28 12.30 21.47
C GLN A 263 -19.77 12.49 21.15
N PRO A 264 -20.63 12.83 22.12
CA PRO A 264 -22.06 13.05 21.89
C PRO A 264 -22.38 14.07 20.79
N ALA A 265 -21.55 15.11 20.65
CA ALA A 265 -21.70 16.09 19.58
C ALA A 265 -21.56 15.46 18.19
N VAL A 266 -20.57 14.60 18.00
CA VAL A 266 -20.34 13.88 16.73
C VAL A 266 -21.51 12.92 16.43
N VAL A 267 -22.00 12.20 17.44
CA VAL A 267 -23.17 11.31 17.30
C VAL A 267 -24.41 12.11 16.86
N ASN A 268 -24.64 13.31 17.40
CA ASN A 268 -25.75 14.16 16.99
C ASN A 268 -25.62 14.64 15.54
N ILE A 269 -24.41 14.95 15.08
CA ILE A 269 -24.15 15.34 13.70
C ILE A 269 -24.41 14.14 12.76
N LEU A 270 -23.91 12.94 13.11
CA LEU A 270 -24.17 11.71 12.36
C LEU A 270 -25.67 11.40 12.25
N ASN A 271 -26.44 11.57 13.33
CA ASN A 271 -27.88 11.43 13.34
C ASN A 271 -28.58 12.45 12.42
N THR A 272 -28.04 13.66 12.34
CA THR A 272 -28.54 14.70 11.43
C THR A 272 -28.29 14.32 9.98
N LEU A 273 -27.09 13.83 9.64
CA LEU A 273 -26.78 13.29 8.32
C LEU A 273 -27.63 12.07 7.98
N GLN A 274 -27.82 11.14 8.92
CA GLN A 274 -28.66 9.96 8.74
C GLN A 274 -30.10 10.33 8.36
N LYS A 275 -30.69 11.32 9.03
CA LYS A 275 -32.02 11.83 8.68
C LYS A 275 -32.07 12.43 7.28
N ALA A 276 -31.03 13.14 6.87
CA ALA A 276 -30.93 13.73 5.53
C ALA A 276 -30.87 12.65 4.43
N VAL A 277 -30.17 11.54 4.68
CA VAL A 277 -29.96 10.47 3.69
C VAL A 277 -30.99 9.35 3.74
N ASN A 278 -31.96 9.38 4.62
CA ASN A 278 -33.02 8.33 4.74
C ASN A 278 -33.82 8.10 3.45
N LYS A 279 -33.82 9.06 2.54
CA LYS A 279 -34.47 8.96 1.21
C LYS A 279 -33.49 8.67 0.07
N SER A 280 -32.20 8.58 0.37
CA SER A 280 -31.14 8.29 -0.59
C SER A 280 -31.09 6.79 -0.86
N ASN A 281 -30.93 6.41 -2.13
CA ASN A 281 -30.73 5.01 -2.53
C ASN A 281 -29.25 4.64 -2.63
N VAL A 282 -28.35 5.45 -2.08
CA VAL A 282 -26.91 5.21 -2.12
C VAL A 282 -26.58 3.96 -1.31
N LYS A 283 -25.91 3.02 -1.95
CA LYS A 283 -25.46 1.76 -1.38
C LYS A 283 -23.95 1.68 -1.45
N ILE A 284 -23.35 1.01 -0.49
CA ILE A 284 -21.89 0.86 -0.37
C ILE A 284 -21.54 -0.54 0.10
N LYS A 285 -20.31 -0.96 -0.19
CA LYS A 285 -19.64 -2.07 0.46
C LYS A 285 -18.46 -1.54 1.23
N LEU A 286 -18.24 -2.03 2.46
CA LEU A 286 -17.13 -1.54 3.27
C LEU A 286 -15.75 -1.93 2.71
N GLU A 287 -15.66 -2.96 1.86
CA GLU A 287 -14.42 -3.33 1.15
C GLU A 287 -13.91 -2.22 0.21
N GLU A 288 -14.78 -1.31 -0.23
CA GLU A 288 -14.43 -0.16 -1.09
C GLU A 288 -13.69 0.94 -0.33
N ILE A 289 -13.81 0.98 1.00
CA ILE A 289 -13.22 2.02 1.85
C ILE A 289 -12.20 1.50 2.85
N LEU A 290 -12.21 0.19 3.12
CA LEU A 290 -11.36 -0.47 4.12
C LEU A 290 -10.88 -1.83 3.62
N ASN A 291 -9.56 -2.04 3.59
CA ASN A 291 -8.96 -3.34 3.36
C ASN A 291 -8.31 -3.86 4.65
N LEU A 292 -8.84 -4.95 5.21
CA LEU A 292 -8.31 -5.58 6.42
C LEU A 292 -7.18 -6.58 6.14
N GLY A 293 -6.81 -6.79 4.87
CA GLY A 293 -5.73 -7.70 4.48
C GLY A 293 -5.88 -9.08 5.12
N PRO A 294 -4.83 -9.60 5.78
CA PRO A 294 -4.85 -10.93 6.41
C PRO A 294 -5.91 -11.12 7.51
N PHE A 295 -6.53 -10.03 7.99
CA PHE A 295 -7.63 -10.10 8.96
C PHE A 295 -8.98 -10.36 8.32
N SER A 296 -9.12 -10.15 7.02
CA SER A 296 -10.40 -10.31 6.31
C SER A 296 -11.00 -11.71 6.49
N ASP A 297 -10.18 -12.75 6.44
CA ASP A 297 -10.63 -14.15 6.56
C ASP A 297 -10.76 -14.65 8.02
N LYS A 298 -10.47 -13.79 9.01
CA LYS A 298 -10.64 -14.14 10.43
C LYS A 298 -12.10 -13.98 10.86
N LEU A 299 -12.48 -14.78 11.87
CA LEU A 299 -13.80 -14.69 12.47
C LEU A 299 -14.01 -13.33 13.17
N ILE A 300 -15.23 -12.84 13.12
CA ILE A 300 -15.65 -11.61 13.80
C ILE A 300 -15.33 -11.70 15.30
N GLY A 301 -14.82 -10.60 15.88
CA GLY A 301 -14.41 -10.52 17.29
C GLY A 301 -12.98 -10.98 17.58
N THR A 302 -12.26 -11.58 16.62
CA THR A 302 -10.86 -11.99 16.83
C THR A 302 -9.84 -10.86 16.68
N GLY A 303 -10.29 -9.68 16.25
CA GLY A 303 -9.47 -8.48 16.03
C GLY A 303 -9.35 -7.53 17.23
N GLU A 304 -9.77 -7.95 18.45
CA GLU A 304 -10.01 -7.06 19.61
C GLU A 304 -8.89 -6.08 19.98
N ASN A 305 -7.66 -6.35 19.59
CA ASN A 305 -6.53 -5.49 19.94
C ASN A 305 -5.93 -4.71 18.75
N LEU A 306 -6.47 -4.82 17.54
CA LEU A 306 -5.96 -4.09 16.39
C LEU A 306 -6.59 -2.69 16.32
N LYS A 307 -5.74 -1.67 16.31
CA LYS A 307 -6.18 -0.27 16.23
C LYS A 307 -6.17 0.21 14.78
N VAL A 308 -7.25 -0.04 14.05
CA VAL A 308 -7.45 0.51 12.70
C VAL A 308 -8.15 1.85 12.83
N THR A 309 -7.43 2.87 13.26
CA THR A 309 -8.00 4.19 13.51
C THR A 309 -8.21 4.94 12.19
N ALA A 310 -9.42 5.44 11.97
CA ALA A 310 -9.81 6.26 10.84
C ALA A 310 -10.52 7.53 11.30
N GLY A 311 -10.33 8.63 10.59
CA GLY A 311 -11.09 9.86 10.80
C GLY A 311 -12.57 9.65 10.45
N VAL A 312 -13.47 10.13 11.28
CA VAL A 312 -14.92 10.00 11.04
C VAL A 312 -15.32 10.68 9.73
N PHE A 313 -14.80 11.88 9.48
CA PHE A 313 -15.06 12.62 8.25
C PHE A 313 -14.51 11.89 7.02
N ASP A 314 -13.31 11.31 7.12
CA ASP A 314 -12.69 10.54 6.03
C ASP A 314 -13.54 9.33 5.64
N LEU A 315 -14.07 8.61 6.64
CA LEU A 315 -14.95 7.46 6.42
C LEU A 315 -16.29 7.87 5.77
N ILE A 316 -16.89 8.97 6.24
CA ILE A 316 -18.13 9.52 5.67
C ILE A 316 -17.93 9.86 4.19
N ASN A 317 -16.84 10.53 3.88
CA ASN A 317 -16.53 10.93 2.51
C ASN A 317 -16.17 9.74 1.62
N ALA A 318 -15.29 8.87 2.08
CA ALA A 318 -14.93 7.66 1.34
C ALA A 318 -16.17 6.81 1.01
N ALA A 319 -17.09 6.66 1.97
CA ALA A 319 -18.35 5.97 1.77
C ALA A 319 -19.28 6.70 0.80
N ALA A 320 -19.32 8.04 0.82
CA ALA A 320 -20.12 8.83 -0.11
C ALA A 320 -19.59 8.74 -1.55
N VAL A 321 -18.25 8.75 -1.70
CA VAL A 321 -17.57 8.57 -2.99
C VAL A 321 -17.81 7.18 -3.54
N ALA A 322 -17.60 6.14 -2.73
CA ALA A 322 -17.87 4.75 -3.11
C ALA A 322 -19.32 4.55 -3.55
N GLY A 323 -20.27 5.07 -2.78
CA GLY A 323 -21.69 4.97 -3.09
C GLY A 323 -22.15 5.78 -4.31
N ASN A 324 -21.35 6.73 -4.79
CA ASN A 324 -21.62 7.47 -6.02
C ASN A 324 -21.38 6.61 -7.28
N GLY A 325 -20.62 5.52 -7.19
CA GLY A 325 -20.41 4.56 -8.28
C GLY A 325 -19.77 5.15 -9.53
N GLY A 326 -18.84 6.11 -9.40
CA GLY A 326 -18.17 6.76 -10.55
C GLY A 326 -19.04 7.69 -11.38
N ASN A 327 -20.25 8.06 -10.91
CA ASN A 327 -21.15 8.96 -11.63
C ASN A 327 -20.64 10.40 -11.63
N GLN A 328 -20.93 11.11 -12.71
CA GLN A 328 -20.67 12.55 -12.78
C GLN A 328 -21.67 13.33 -11.94
N LEU A 329 -21.16 14.29 -11.19
CA LEU A 329 -21.96 15.21 -10.37
C LEU A 329 -21.96 16.59 -10.99
N GLY A 330 -23.17 17.10 -11.29
CA GLY A 330 -23.37 18.51 -11.60
C GLY A 330 -23.68 19.27 -10.31
N LEU A 331 -22.82 20.20 -9.92
CA LEU A 331 -22.97 21.01 -8.72
C LEU A 331 -23.26 22.47 -9.11
N ASN A 332 -24.38 23.01 -8.62
CA ASN A 332 -24.65 24.44 -8.68
C ASN A 332 -24.24 25.04 -7.33
N LEU A 333 -23.06 25.63 -7.29
CA LEU A 333 -22.59 26.35 -6.12
C LEU A 333 -23.21 27.77 -6.20
N ASN A 334 -24.05 28.12 -5.23
CA ASN A 334 -24.85 29.35 -5.26
C ASN A 334 -24.00 30.62 -5.46
N ALA A 335 -24.57 31.63 -6.13
CA ALA A 335 -23.93 32.85 -6.58
C ALA A 335 -23.25 33.71 -5.48
N ASN A 336 -23.59 33.52 -4.22
CA ASN A 336 -23.00 34.29 -3.11
C ASN A 336 -21.74 33.66 -2.50
N LEU A 337 -21.27 32.56 -3.06
CA LEU A 337 -20.08 31.90 -2.58
C LEU A 337 -18.84 32.69 -2.99
N LEU A 338 -18.03 33.12 -2.01
CA LEU A 338 -16.72 33.76 -2.23
C LEU A 338 -16.78 35.08 -3.04
N GLY A 339 -17.93 35.75 -3.14
CA GLY A 339 -18.07 37.00 -3.91
C GLY A 339 -18.07 36.84 -5.43
N LEU A 340 -18.27 35.64 -5.93
CA LEU A 340 -18.38 35.31 -7.37
C LEU A 340 -19.85 35.38 -7.83
N ALA A 341 -20.09 35.81 -9.07
CA ALA A 341 -21.45 36.01 -9.61
C ALA A 341 -22.20 34.68 -9.81
N SER A 342 -21.52 33.65 -10.31
CA SER A 342 -22.04 32.28 -10.34
C SER A 342 -20.90 31.27 -10.47
N VAL A 343 -21.08 30.09 -9.89
CA VAL A 343 -20.14 28.99 -10.00
C VAL A 343 -20.91 27.71 -10.33
N LYS A 344 -20.58 27.12 -11.47
CA LYS A 344 -21.07 25.79 -11.86
C LYS A 344 -19.89 24.84 -11.87
N ALA A 345 -20.05 23.69 -11.24
CA ALA A 345 -19.01 22.68 -11.23
C ALA A 345 -19.56 21.33 -11.73
N THR A 346 -18.77 20.64 -12.53
CA THR A 346 -19.01 19.24 -12.90
C THR A 346 -17.85 18.44 -12.38
N LEU A 347 -18.14 17.42 -11.59
CA LEU A 347 -17.17 16.58 -10.90
C LEU A 347 -17.34 15.14 -11.37
N ALA A 348 -16.24 14.50 -11.74
CA ALA A 348 -16.18 13.05 -11.89
C ALA A 348 -15.13 12.52 -10.93
N ILE A 349 -15.47 11.47 -10.21
CA ILE A 349 -14.61 10.79 -9.27
C ILE A 349 -14.38 9.39 -9.83
N GLY A 350 -13.11 9.02 -10.06
CA GLY A 350 -12.75 7.65 -10.41
C GLY A 350 -12.84 6.79 -9.16
N GLU A 351 -13.36 5.60 -9.30
CA GLU A 351 -13.35 4.62 -8.22
C GLU A 351 -11.91 4.34 -7.83
N PRO A 352 -11.55 4.42 -6.52
CA PRO A 352 -10.30 3.83 -6.09
C PRO A 352 -10.36 2.33 -6.43
N PRO A 353 -9.27 1.72 -6.93
CA PRO A 353 -9.27 0.28 -7.17
C PRO A 353 -9.73 -0.44 -5.90
N VAL A 354 -10.68 -1.35 -5.99
CA VAL A 354 -11.29 -2.07 -4.84
C VAL A 354 -10.24 -2.72 -3.94
N GLU A 355 -9.11 -3.14 -4.52
CA GLU A 355 -8.01 -3.77 -3.79
C GLU A 355 -7.09 -2.76 -3.04
N THR A 356 -7.19 -1.46 -3.31
CA THR A 356 -6.31 -0.44 -2.73
C THR A 356 -7.09 0.79 -2.23
N PRO A 357 -7.98 0.63 -1.23
CA PRO A 357 -8.70 1.76 -0.62
C PRO A 357 -7.74 2.68 0.14
N SER A 358 -8.24 3.82 0.61
CA SER A 358 -7.43 4.81 1.33
C SER A 358 -6.97 4.38 2.74
N LEU A 359 -7.54 3.31 3.28
CA LEU A 359 -7.22 2.73 4.59
C LEU A 359 -7.03 1.23 4.45
N ALA A 360 -5.88 0.71 4.88
CA ALA A 360 -5.59 -0.72 4.84
C ALA A 360 -4.81 -1.22 6.05
N VAL A 361 -4.95 -2.52 6.29
CA VAL A 361 -4.12 -3.32 7.18
C VAL A 361 -3.37 -4.35 6.36
N GLY A 362 -2.05 -4.39 6.47
CA GLY A 362 -1.29 -5.37 5.70
C GLY A 362 0.18 -5.43 6.03
N GLY A 363 0.87 -6.34 5.35
CA GLY A 363 2.31 -6.52 5.41
C GLY A 363 3.05 -5.67 4.38
N GLN A 364 4.35 -5.94 4.23
CA GLN A 364 5.19 -5.30 3.22
C GLN A 364 4.58 -5.44 1.81
N GLY A 365 4.56 -4.35 1.05
CA GLY A 365 3.98 -4.29 -0.29
C GLY A 365 2.52 -3.86 -0.34
N THR A 366 1.80 -3.82 0.80
CA THR A 366 0.42 -3.29 0.84
C THR A 366 0.38 -1.84 0.39
N ILE A 367 -0.60 -1.51 -0.45
CA ILE A 367 -0.77 -0.20 -1.07
C ILE A 367 -2.12 0.37 -0.65
N VAL A 368 -2.13 1.67 -0.35
CA VAL A 368 -3.34 2.48 -0.21
C VAL A 368 -3.30 3.64 -1.20
N ARG A 369 -4.45 4.05 -1.71
CA ARG A 369 -4.58 5.12 -2.71
C ARG A 369 -5.74 6.04 -2.40
N THR A 370 -5.61 7.31 -2.78
CA THR A 370 -6.74 8.24 -2.86
C THR A 370 -7.49 8.05 -4.18
N ALA A 371 -8.71 8.57 -4.29
CA ALA A 371 -9.45 8.55 -5.54
C ALA A 371 -8.80 9.47 -6.59
N GLN A 372 -8.86 9.08 -7.87
CA GLN A 372 -8.56 9.98 -8.99
C GLN A 372 -9.77 10.88 -9.23
N THR A 373 -9.54 12.16 -9.57
CA THR A 373 -10.61 13.15 -9.64
C THR A 373 -10.46 14.02 -10.86
N ARG A 374 -11.57 14.28 -11.56
CA ARG A 374 -11.71 15.29 -12.62
C ARG A 374 -12.75 16.31 -12.23
N LEU A 375 -12.40 17.57 -12.30
CA LEU A 375 -13.24 18.68 -11.92
C LEU A 375 -13.24 19.73 -13.04
N ALA A 376 -14.41 20.04 -13.59
CA ALA A 376 -14.63 21.22 -14.43
C ALA A 376 -15.41 22.25 -13.62
N VAL A 377 -14.86 23.44 -13.47
CA VAL A 377 -15.48 24.56 -12.76
C VAL A 377 -15.63 25.72 -13.72
N ASN A 378 -16.84 26.19 -13.93
CA ASN A 378 -17.09 27.42 -14.66
C ASN A 378 -17.43 28.55 -13.70
N VAL A 379 -16.52 29.52 -13.59
CA VAL A 379 -16.66 30.70 -12.75
C VAL A 379 -17.03 31.88 -13.64
N VAL A 380 -18.16 32.53 -13.33
CA VAL A 380 -18.58 33.76 -13.99
C VAL A 380 -18.41 34.92 -13.03
N VAL A 381 -17.71 35.94 -13.49
CA VAL A 381 -17.51 37.21 -12.73
C VAL A 381 -18.23 38.34 -13.46
N ASP A 382 -19.15 38.98 -12.75
CA ASP A 382 -19.97 40.06 -13.30
C ASP A 382 -19.40 41.44 -12.99
N GLY A 383 -19.72 42.40 -13.87
CA GLY A 383 -19.71 43.83 -13.53
C GLY A 383 -18.35 44.52 -13.42
N LEU A 384 -17.35 44.02 -14.16
CA LEU A 384 -16.01 44.59 -14.11
C LEU A 384 -15.93 45.96 -14.82
N GLN A 385 -15.88 47.02 -14.03
CA GLN A 385 -15.80 48.40 -14.56
C GLN A 385 -14.61 48.61 -15.51
N ALA A 386 -13.49 47.94 -15.27
CA ALA A 386 -12.27 48.04 -16.08
C ALA A 386 -12.45 47.56 -17.54
N ILE A 387 -13.47 46.74 -17.83
CA ILE A 387 -13.82 46.27 -19.17
C ILE A 387 -15.27 46.60 -19.50
N ALA A 388 -15.70 47.80 -19.19
CA ALA A 388 -17.06 48.35 -19.51
C ALA A 388 -18.22 47.50 -18.95
N GLY A 389 -18.05 46.87 -17.79
CA GLY A 389 -19.12 46.06 -17.15
C GLY A 389 -19.33 44.66 -17.76
N LEU A 390 -18.45 44.23 -18.63
CA LEU A 390 -18.57 42.91 -19.30
C LEU A 390 -18.37 41.76 -18.30
N LYS A 391 -19.00 40.61 -18.64
CA LYS A 391 -18.83 39.40 -17.88
C LYS A 391 -17.56 38.66 -18.30
N VAL A 392 -16.83 38.15 -17.32
CA VAL A 392 -15.68 37.24 -17.55
C VAL A 392 -16.08 35.83 -17.17
N ASN A 393 -15.88 34.90 -18.10
CA ASN A 393 -16.13 33.49 -17.94
C ASN A 393 -14.81 32.74 -17.84
N LEU A 394 -14.60 31.99 -16.76
CA LEU A 394 -13.38 31.26 -16.46
C LEU A 394 -13.69 29.76 -16.34
N PRO A 395 -13.71 29.04 -17.45
CA PRO A 395 -13.82 27.59 -17.39
C PRO A 395 -12.46 26.98 -17.02
N LEU A 396 -12.42 26.36 -15.84
CA LEU A 396 -11.27 25.70 -15.27
C LEU A 396 -11.46 24.19 -15.31
N TYR A 397 -10.43 23.49 -15.66
CA TYR A 397 -10.33 22.04 -15.58
C TYR A 397 -9.21 21.65 -14.63
N VAL A 398 -9.47 20.72 -13.74
CA VAL A 398 -8.48 20.15 -12.83
C VAL A 398 -8.62 18.64 -12.85
N GLU A 399 -7.55 17.95 -13.18
CA GLU A 399 -7.42 16.51 -12.99
C GLU A 399 -6.37 16.23 -11.93
N VAL A 400 -6.69 15.43 -10.94
CA VAL A 400 -5.77 15.01 -9.89
C VAL A 400 -5.67 13.49 -9.93
N ALA A 401 -4.48 12.99 -10.21
CA ALA A 401 -4.17 11.56 -10.09
C ALA A 401 -4.17 11.15 -8.62
N HIS A 402 -4.37 9.86 -8.36
CA HIS A 402 -4.31 9.32 -7.01
C HIS A 402 -2.94 9.53 -6.37
N ALA A 403 -2.92 9.84 -5.07
CA ALA A 403 -1.74 9.69 -4.24
C ALA A 403 -1.63 8.22 -3.82
N GLU A 404 -0.41 7.67 -3.82
CA GLU A 404 -0.13 6.29 -3.43
C GLU A 404 0.77 6.27 -2.20
N ALA A 405 0.42 5.44 -1.21
CA ALA A 405 1.31 5.08 -0.12
C ALA A 405 1.47 3.57 -0.07
N ARG A 406 2.72 3.11 -0.11
CA ARG A 406 3.10 1.70 -0.10
C ARG A 406 3.86 1.37 1.16
N LEU A 407 3.47 0.34 1.86
CA LEU A 407 4.19 -0.17 3.01
C LEU A 407 5.50 -0.82 2.54
N ALA A 408 6.63 -0.12 2.78
CA ALA A 408 7.95 -0.54 2.30
C ALA A 408 8.60 -1.56 3.22
N ASP A 409 8.53 -1.35 4.56
CA ASP A 409 9.14 -2.25 5.53
C ASP A 409 8.51 -2.11 6.92
N ILE A 410 8.53 -3.20 7.68
CA ILE A 410 8.15 -3.24 9.10
C ILE A 410 9.30 -3.87 9.88
N ARG A 411 9.98 -3.06 10.67
CA ARG A 411 11.05 -3.52 11.55
C ARG A 411 10.53 -3.67 12.97
N CYS A 412 10.58 -4.88 13.48
CA CYS A 412 10.12 -5.22 14.83
C CYS A 412 11.29 -5.12 15.83
N THR A 413 11.08 -4.39 16.90
CA THR A 413 12.03 -4.29 18.03
C THR A 413 11.35 -4.95 19.21
N GLY A 414 11.71 -6.10 19.67
CA GLY A 414 11.12 -6.88 20.77
C GLY A 414 9.91 -6.29 21.54
N GLY A 415 9.06 -7.14 22.10
CA GLY A 415 7.88 -6.66 22.86
C GLY A 415 6.68 -6.20 22.02
N GLY A 416 6.62 -6.57 20.72
CA GLY A 416 5.50 -6.20 19.84
C GLY A 416 5.57 -4.78 19.28
N GLN A 417 6.63 -4.04 19.59
CA GLN A 417 6.86 -2.69 19.07
C GLN A 417 7.57 -2.73 17.71
N GLY A 418 7.37 -1.70 16.91
CA GLY A 418 7.98 -1.66 15.59
C GLY A 418 8.15 -0.25 15.02
N THR A 419 8.92 -0.20 13.95
CA THR A 419 9.08 0.97 13.08
C THR A 419 8.53 0.61 11.71
N VAL A 420 7.75 1.50 11.12
CA VAL A 420 7.10 1.29 9.82
C VAL A 420 7.65 2.30 8.81
N ASP A 421 8.15 1.81 7.70
CA ASP A 421 8.57 2.61 6.56
C ASP A 421 7.49 2.57 5.47
N VAL A 422 7.09 3.75 5.01
CA VAL A 422 6.08 3.91 3.94
C VAL A 422 6.69 4.73 2.81
N GLU A 423 6.65 4.20 1.60
CA GLU A 423 6.97 4.95 0.38
C GLU A 423 5.72 5.66 -0.11
N VAL A 424 5.84 6.96 -0.35
CA VAL A 424 4.73 7.83 -0.71
C VAL A 424 5.00 8.51 -2.03
N VAL A 425 4.04 8.48 -2.94
CA VAL A 425 3.99 9.26 -4.17
C VAL A 425 2.78 10.18 -4.08
N PRO A 426 2.97 11.51 -3.97
CA PRO A 426 1.85 12.43 -3.95
C PRO A 426 1.14 12.47 -5.32
N GLY A 427 -0.16 12.74 -5.31
CA GLY A 427 -0.95 12.89 -6.52
C GLY A 427 -0.49 14.09 -7.34
N VAL A 428 -0.28 13.87 -8.63
CA VAL A 428 0.04 14.93 -9.59
C VAL A 428 -1.24 15.56 -10.13
N ALA A 429 -1.19 16.82 -10.51
CA ALA A 429 -2.33 17.51 -11.06
C ALA A 429 -2.05 18.09 -12.44
N GLU A 430 -3.04 18.00 -13.31
CA GLU A 430 -3.16 18.80 -14.52
C GLU A 430 -4.21 19.88 -14.29
N ILE A 431 -3.89 21.13 -14.60
CA ILE A 431 -4.79 22.26 -14.44
C ILE A 431 -4.81 23.03 -15.73
N ALA A 432 -6.00 23.25 -16.26
CA ALA A 432 -6.20 23.98 -17.49
C ALA A 432 -7.28 25.06 -17.36
N LEU A 433 -7.12 26.15 -18.10
CA LEU A 433 -8.18 27.08 -18.42
C LEU A 433 -8.58 26.83 -19.86
N GLY A 434 -9.85 26.51 -20.09
CA GLY A 434 -10.36 26.19 -21.43
C GLY A 434 -11.65 25.37 -21.36
N ASN A 435 -12.33 25.25 -22.49
CA ASN A 435 -13.50 24.37 -22.59
C ASN A 435 -13.05 22.93 -22.61
N VAL A 436 -13.64 22.10 -21.75
CA VAL A 436 -13.40 20.67 -21.66
C VAL A 436 -14.66 19.88 -21.99
N ASP A 437 -14.51 18.77 -22.68
CA ASP A 437 -15.60 17.85 -22.95
C ASP A 437 -15.94 17.04 -21.68
N THR A 438 -16.95 17.49 -20.95
CA THR A 438 -17.40 16.82 -19.72
C THR A 438 -18.13 15.50 -19.99
N SER A 439 -18.54 15.19 -21.23
CA SER A 439 -19.18 13.90 -21.55
C SER A 439 -18.21 12.71 -21.39
N ALA A 440 -16.92 12.97 -21.46
CA ALA A 440 -15.86 11.95 -21.28
C ALA A 440 -15.30 11.87 -19.84
N PHE A 441 -15.81 12.64 -18.90
CA PHE A 441 -15.24 12.75 -17.54
C PHE A 441 -15.21 11.43 -16.78
N ALA A 442 -16.25 10.62 -16.87
CA ALA A 442 -16.31 9.32 -16.19
C ALA A 442 -15.34 8.27 -16.78
N ASN A 443 -14.79 8.51 -17.98
CA ASN A 443 -13.84 7.60 -18.61
C ASN A 443 -12.40 8.01 -18.28
N PHE A 444 -11.87 7.54 -17.17
CA PHE A 444 -10.50 7.82 -16.74
C PHE A 444 -9.40 7.18 -17.60
N GLY A 445 -9.76 6.31 -18.52
CA GLY A 445 -8.84 5.76 -19.53
C GLY A 445 -8.59 6.67 -20.73
N ARG A 446 -9.25 7.85 -20.79
CA ARG A 446 -9.11 8.80 -21.89
C ARG A 446 -8.97 10.22 -21.36
N ASP A 447 -7.91 10.92 -21.75
CA ASP A 447 -7.72 12.32 -21.37
C ASP A 447 -8.73 13.23 -22.05
N PRO A 448 -9.45 14.08 -21.30
CA PRO A 448 -10.38 15.06 -21.84
C PRO A 448 -9.62 16.10 -22.68
N ARG A 449 -10.16 16.42 -23.84
CA ARG A 449 -9.56 17.44 -24.68
C ARG A 449 -9.94 18.85 -24.19
N VAL A 450 -8.95 19.65 -23.86
CA VAL A 450 -9.11 21.07 -23.51
C VAL A 450 -8.94 21.93 -24.77
N THR A 451 -9.89 22.83 -25.01
CA THR A 451 -9.87 23.77 -26.14
C THR A 451 -9.98 25.22 -25.66
N LYS A 452 -9.59 26.19 -26.53
CA LYS A 452 -9.74 27.60 -26.18
C LYS A 452 -11.17 27.95 -25.82
N ALA A 453 -11.36 28.67 -24.71
CA ALA A 453 -12.66 29.12 -24.22
C ALA A 453 -12.88 30.61 -24.50
N ALA A 454 -14.14 30.98 -24.68
CA ALA A 454 -14.55 32.37 -24.69
C ALA A 454 -14.52 32.92 -23.24
N ILE A 455 -13.45 33.69 -22.92
CA ILE A 455 -13.27 34.34 -21.63
C ILE A 455 -14.16 35.57 -21.52
N VAL A 456 -14.20 36.38 -22.59
CA VAL A 456 -15.14 37.50 -22.74
C VAL A 456 -15.81 37.33 -24.09
N ASP A 457 -17.14 37.41 -24.10
CA ASP A 457 -17.92 37.38 -25.33
C ASP A 457 -18.97 38.48 -25.31
N SER A 458 -18.80 39.46 -26.16
CA SER A 458 -19.71 40.57 -26.32
C SER A 458 -19.72 41.09 -27.76
N ALA A 459 -20.70 41.95 -28.08
CA ALA A 459 -20.77 42.57 -29.41
C ALA A 459 -19.60 43.49 -29.76
N LEU A 460 -18.82 43.94 -28.76
CA LEU A 460 -17.70 44.88 -28.94
C LEU A 460 -16.32 44.18 -28.82
N LEU A 461 -16.24 43.16 -27.98
CA LEU A 461 -14.97 42.53 -27.59
C LEU A 461 -15.16 41.03 -27.42
N ALA A 462 -14.37 40.23 -28.10
CA ALA A 462 -14.27 38.81 -27.86
C ALA A 462 -12.82 38.48 -27.45
N ILE A 463 -12.67 37.80 -26.32
CA ILE A 463 -11.39 37.28 -25.81
C ILE A 463 -11.52 35.78 -25.65
N ASN A 464 -10.78 35.05 -26.47
CA ASN A 464 -10.63 33.61 -26.29
C ASN A 464 -9.29 33.27 -25.68
N GLY A 465 -9.24 32.28 -24.81
CA GLY A 465 -7.99 31.90 -24.16
C GLY A 465 -7.92 30.45 -23.75
N SER A 466 -6.69 29.99 -23.58
CA SER A 466 -6.39 28.69 -22.95
C SER A 466 -5.07 28.79 -22.21
N ALA A 467 -4.96 28.02 -21.14
CA ALA A 467 -3.72 27.83 -20.41
C ALA A 467 -3.68 26.38 -19.89
N LEU A 468 -2.48 25.84 -19.72
CA LEU A 468 -2.25 24.49 -19.21
C LEU A 468 -1.05 24.50 -18.26
N ILE A 469 -1.19 23.83 -17.13
CA ILE A 469 -0.11 23.57 -16.18
C ILE A 469 -0.16 22.09 -15.80
N ASN A 470 0.99 21.43 -15.92
CA ASN A 470 1.19 20.05 -15.50
C ASN A 470 2.13 20.03 -14.29
N ALA A 471 1.63 19.61 -13.14
CA ALA A 471 2.45 19.32 -11.96
C ALA A 471 2.87 17.85 -12.00
N THR A 472 4.10 17.57 -12.47
CA THR A 472 4.55 16.21 -12.84
C THR A 472 5.56 15.59 -11.87
N ASN A 473 5.77 16.13 -10.68
CA ASN A 473 6.79 15.59 -9.78
C ASN A 473 6.33 14.31 -9.07
N MET A 474 6.71 13.14 -9.60
CA MET A 474 6.41 11.81 -9.07
C MET A 474 7.53 11.24 -8.17
N THR A 475 8.30 12.06 -7.48
CA THR A 475 9.40 11.59 -6.66
C THR A 475 8.88 10.78 -5.47
N LYS A 476 9.27 9.51 -5.38
CA LYS A 476 8.99 8.66 -4.22
C LYS A 476 9.70 9.21 -2.99
N THR A 477 8.96 9.42 -1.92
CA THR A 477 9.50 9.85 -0.63
C THR A 477 9.26 8.79 0.41
N LYS A 478 10.31 8.43 1.15
CA LYS A 478 10.22 7.48 2.25
C LYS A 478 9.89 8.19 3.55
N LEU A 479 8.80 7.80 4.20
CA LEU A 479 8.43 8.21 5.54
C LEU A 479 8.65 7.07 6.51
N THR A 480 9.33 7.35 7.62
CA THR A 480 9.56 6.39 8.71
C THR A 480 8.71 6.76 9.92
N PHE A 481 7.87 5.84 10.39
CA PHE A 481 7.05 5.99 11.59
C PHE A 481 7.65 5.17 12.72
N THR A 482 8.06 5.86 13.78
CA THR A 482 8.53 5.21 15.01
C THR A 482 7.35 4.74 15.86
N GLN A 483 7.59 3.90 16.87
CA GLN A 483 6.55 3.47 17.80
C GLN A 483 5.84 4.65 18.46
N SER A 484 6.56 5.73 18.78
CA SER A 484 5.97 6.95 19.35
C SER A 484 5.04 7.65 18.34
N ASP A 485 5.44 7.75 17.07
CA ASP A 485 4.58 8.32 16.02
C ASP A 485 3.30 7.51 15.84
N ILE A 486 3.42 6.16 15.88
CA ILE A 486 2.29 5.23 15.74
C ILE A 486 1.32 5.37 16.93
N THR A 487 1.86 5.39 18.16
CA THR A 487 1.05 5.50 19.38
C THR A 487 0.28 6.82 19.44
N GLN A 488 0.88 7.89 18.95
CA GLN A 488 0.27 9.23 18.86
C GLN A 488 -0.59 9.41 17.60
N ALA A 489 -0.65 8.38 16.75
CA ALA A 489 -1.29 8.42 15.45
C ALA A 489 -0.86 9.66 14.62
N LYS A 490 0.44 9.98 14.67
CA LYS A 490 1.03 11.16 14.06
C LYS A 490 0.91 11.11 12.55
N ILE A 491 0.46 12.20 11.97
CA ILE A 491 0.40 12.34 10.52
C ILE A 491 1.72 12.90 10.02
N LYS A 492 2.28 12.28 8.97
CA LYS A 492 3.44 12.78 8.23
C LYS A 492 3.03 13.09 6.80
N SER A 493 3.41 14.28 6.35
CA SER A 493 3.06 14.78 5.02
C SER A 493 4.26 14.73 4.10
N VAL A 494 4.01 14.38 2.85
CA VAL A 494 4.94 14.58 1.74
C VAL A 494 4.35 15.68 0.88
N SER A 495 5.13 16.72 0.60
CA SER A 495 4.75 17.74 -0.37
C SER A 495 5.78 17.82 -1.49
N THR A 496 5.32 18.03 -2.72
CA THR A 496 6.20 18.34 -3.84
C THR A 496 6.80 19.72 -3.64
N LYS A 497 8.07 19.92 -4.03
CA LYS A 497 8.74 21.21 -3.94
C LYS A 497 8.05 22.32 -4.76
N ASP A 498 7.28 21.91 -5.76
CA ASP A 498 6.44 22.78 -6.58
C ASP A 498 5.06 22.95 -5.92
N THR A 499 5.05 23.42 -4.68
CA THR A 499 3.81 23.88 -4.03
C THR A 499 3.24 24.97 -4.90
N VAL A 500 2.18 24.65 -5.63
CA VAL A 500 1.41 25.63 -6.38
C VAL A 500 0.70 26.49 -5.34
N THR A 501 1.42 27.47 -4.83
CA THR A 501 0.92 28.40 -3.80
C THR A 501 -0.28 29.19 -4.29
N THR A 502 -0.44 29.28 -5.63
CA THR A 502 -1.61 29.85 -6.28
C THR A 502 -1.77 29.19 -7.66
N LEU A 503 -2.59 28.16 -7.75
CA LEU A 503 -2.87 27.42 -8.99
C LEU A 503 -3.33 28.35 -10.09
N VAL A 504 -4.32 29.18 -9.78
CA VAL A 504 -4.93 30.11 -10.73
C VAL A 504 -3.95 31.20 -11.17
N SER A 505 -3.11 31.72 -10.28
CA SER A 505 -2.11 32.75 -10.66
C SER A 505 -1.05 32.19 -11.63
N SER A 506 -0.63 30.95 -11.44
CA SER A 506 0.31 30.28 -12.35
C SER A 506 -0.34 30.01 -13.71
N LEU A 507 -1.61 29.62 -13.72
CA LEU A 507 -2.40 29.42 -14.94
C LEU A 507 -2.52 30.71 -15.74
N LEU A 508 -2.79 31.83 -15.07
CA LEU A 508 -2.93 33.13 -15.68
C LEU A 508 -1.63 33.68 -16.28
N LYS A 509 -0.48 33.35 -15.70
CA LYS A 509 0.84 33.69 -16.27
C LYS A 509 1.11 32.96 -17.59
N ASN A 510 0.54 31.79 -17.78
CA ASN A 510 0.67 30.96 -18.98
C ASN A 510 -0.53 31.13 -19.96
N LEU A 511 -1.34 32.16 -19.79
CA LEU A 511 -2.55 32.36 -20.55
C LEU A 511 -2.25 32.82 -21.98
N ASN A 512 -2.67 32.02 -22.97
CA ASN A 512 -2.59 32.36 -24.39
C ASN A 512 -3.94 32.97 -24.83
N LEU A 513 -3.94 34.25 -25.13
CA LEU A 513 -5.13 35.04 -25.45
C LEU A 513 -5.21 35.38 -26.95
N ASP A 514 -6.40 35.17 -27.53
CA ASP A 514 -6.81 35.72 -28.83
C ASP A 514 -7.83 36.83 -28.60
N ILE A 515 -7.46 38.07 -28.82
CA ILE A 515 -8.32 39.24 -28.63
C ILE A 515 -8.84 39.71 -29.98
N ARG A 516 -10.17 39.85 -30.11
CA ARG A 516 -10.86 40.37 -31.30
C ARG A 516 -11.74 41.57 -30.92
N LEU A 517 -11.54 42.68 -31.60
CA LEU A 517 -12.33 43.89 -31.50
C LEU A 517 -13.18 44.03 -32.76
N PHE A 518 -14.46 44.28 -32.63
CA PHE A 518 -15.37 44.25 -33.76
C PHE A 518 -15.59 45.59 -34.43
N PHE A 519 -15.40 46.71 -33.72
CA PHE A 519 -15.74 48.06 -34.23
C PHE A 519 -14.75 49.17 -33.91
N ILE A 520 -13.60 48.89 -33.32
CA ILE A 520 -12.66 49.89 -32.86
C ILE A 520 -11.25 49.54 -33.37
N ASN A 521 -10.64 50.46 -34.15
CA ASN A 521 -9.21 50.40 -34.42
C ASN A 521 -8.44 50.86 -33.20
N LEU A 522 -8.09 49.94 -32.34
CA LEU A 522 -7.19 50.20 -31.20
C LEU A 522 -5.75 50.03 -31.65
N ASP A 523 -4.93 51.00 -31.31
CA ASP A 523 -3.49 50.91 -31.43
C ASP A 523 -2.91 49.90 -30.42
N LEU A 524 -1.60 49.60 -30.52
CA LEU A 524 -0.91 48.69 -29.60
C LEU A 524 -1.03 49.08 -28.11
N GLY A 525 -1.22 50.40 -27.84
CA GLY A 525 -1.42 50.89 -26.47
C GLY A 525 -2.80 50.48 -25.88
N GLY A 526 -3.86 50.56 -26.70
CA GLY A 526 -5.18 50.13 -26.28
C GLY A 526 -5.27 48.60 -25.98
N LEU A 527 -4.54 47.78 -26.75
CA LEU A 527 -4.46 46.34 -26.51
C LEU A 527 -3.77 46.02 -25.16
N ALA A 528 -2.70 46.74 -24.83
CA ALA A 528 -1.98 46.57 -23.56
C ALA A 528 -2.86 46.96 -22.36
N VAL A 529 -3.71 48.00 -22.49
CA VAL A 529 -4.68 48.39 -21.45
C VAL A 529 -5.71 47.28 -21.21
N ILE A 530 -6.23 46.65 -22.25
CA ILE A 530 -7.20 45.56 -22.12
C ILE A 530 -6.53 44.34 -21.44
N GLN A 531 -5.31 43.99 -21.84
CA GLN A 531 -4.56 42.90 -21.23
C GLN A 531 -4.29 43.15 -19.74
N SER A 532 -3.86 44.35 -19.37
CA SER A 532 -3.61 44.72 -17.97
C SER A 532 -4.91 44.74 -17.13
N ALA A 533 -6.01 45.23 -17.69
CA ALA A 533 -7.31 45.23 -17.05
C ALA A 533 -7.81 43.81 -16.81
N LEU A 534 -7.68 42.93 -17.81
CA LEU A 534 -8.00 41.50 -17.67
C LEU A 534 -7.14 40.84 -16.61
N ALA A 535 -5.82 41.04 -16.62
CA ALA A 535 -4.90 40.50 -15.63
C ALA A 535 -5.25 40.94 -14.21
N ASN A 536 -5.54 42.23 -14.01
CA ASN A 536 -5.95 42.73 -12.70
C ASN A 536 -7.28 42.14 -12.23
N THR A 537 -8.22 41.94 -13.14
CA THR A 537 -9.49 41.30 -12.88
C THR A 537 -9.31 39.85 -12.47
N LEU A 538 -8.52 39.10 -13.25
CA LEU A 538 -8.23 37.71 -12.96
C LEU A 538 -7.52 37.55 -11.61
N ALA A 539 -6.66 38.51 -11.24
CA ALA A 539 -6.01 38.53 -9.93
C ALA A 539 -7.00 38.63 -8.76
N THR A 540 -8.11 39.35 -8.92
CA THR A 540 -9.11 39.51 -7.83
C THR A 540 -9.91 38.23 -7.57
N VAL A 541 -10.06 37.35 -8.57
CA VAL A 541 -10.81 36.10 -8.44
C VAL A 541 -9.91 34.89 -8.14
N THR A 542 -8.59 35.06 -8.17
CA THR A 542 -7.63 34.01 -7.91
C THR A 542 -7.83 33.35 -6.54
N ALA A 543 -7.85 34.15 -5.46
CA ALA A 543 -7.98 33.61 -4.11
C ALA A 543 -9.34 32.90 -3.86
N PRO A 544 -10.50 33.44 -4.28
CA PRO A 544 -11.78 32.75 -4.19
C PRO A 544 -11.81 31.43 -4.97
N VAL A 545 -11.22 31.39 -6.18
CA VAL A 545 -11.18 30.17 -7.00
C VAL A 545 -10.23 29.14 -6.43
N ASP A 546 -9.05 29.53 -5.93
CA ASP A 546 -8.13 28.64 -5.24
C ASP A 546 -8.80 28.03 -4.00
N GLN A 547 -9.54 28.81 -3.22
CA GLN A 547 -10.29 28.31 -2.07
C GLN A 547 -11.39 27.32 -2.48
N LEU A 548 -12.11 27.60 -3.57
CA LEU A 548 -13.11 26.69 -4.13
C LEU A 548 -12.48 25.35 -4.52
N LEU A 549 -11.43 25.40 -5.35
CA LEU A 549 -10.71 24.18 -5.79
C LEU A 549 -10.17 23.42 -4.60
N TYR A 550 -9.59 24.11 -3.63
CA TYR A 550 -9.07 23.51 -2.41
C TYR A 550 -10.17 22.76 -1.64
N ASN A 551 -11.33 23.39 -1.38
CA ASN A 551 -12.42 22.76 -0.63
C ASN A 551 -13.03 21.56 -1.38
N VAL A 552 -13.17 21.66 -2.71
CA VAL A 552 -13.70 20.56 -3.53
C VAL A 552 -12.76 19.35 -3.47
N LEU A 553 -11.47 19.54 -3.72
CA LEU A 553 -10.49 18.47 -3.71
C LEU A 553 -10.35 17.83 -2.33
N LEU A 554 -10.48 18.63 -1.30
CA LEU A 554 -10.37 18.21 0.08
C LEU A 554 -11.50 17.26 0.52
N VAL A 555 -12.76 17.55 0.15
CA VAL A 555 -13.89 16.61 0.39
C VAL A 555 -13.63 15.27 -0.28
N LEU A 556 -12.90 15.28 -1.38
CA LEU A 556 -12.54 14.07 -2.11
C LEU A 556 -11.33 13.33 -1.53
N GLY A 557 -10.79 13.83 -0.41
CA GLY A 557 -9.59 13.27 0.21
C GLY A 557 -8.32 13.46 -0.62
N VAL A 558 -8.32 14.44 -1.55
CA VAL A 558 -7.25 14.67 -2.52
C VAL A 558 -6.64 16.04 -2.30
N LYS A 559 -5.31 16.11 -2.31
CA LYS A 559 -4.56 17.36 -2.20
C LYS A 559 -3.50 17.41 -3.30
N ILE A 560 -3.46 18.50 -4.03
CA ILE A 560 -2.53 18.64 -5.15
C ILE A 560 -1.09 18.68 -4.61
N GLY A 561 -0.26 17.76 -5.09
CA GLY A 561 1.16 17.71 -4.73
C GLY A 561 1.45 17.41 -3.26
N GLU A 562 0.45 17.02 -2.48
CA GLU A 562 0.64 16.60 -1.09
C GLU A 562 -0.05 15.25 -0.82
N ALA A 563 0.53 14.48 0.08
CA ALA A 563 -0.09 13.28 0.62
C ALA A 563 0.19 13.20 2.12
N ASP A 564 -0.85 13.06 2.90
CA ASP A 564 -0.80 12.85 4.34
C ASP A 564 -0.88 11.34 4.61
N VAL A 565 0.09 10.81 5.33
CA VAL A 565 0.13 9.40 5.70
C VAL A 565 0.07 9.28 7.21
N ARG A 566 -0.71 8.33 7.68
CA ARG A 566 -0.87 8.00 9.10
C ARG A 566 -0.70 6.51 9.28
N VAL A 567 0.13 6.10 10.23
CA VAL A 567 0.22 4.71 10.69
C VAL A 567 -0.38 4.65 12.08
N THR A 568 -1.36 3.77 12.30
CA THR A 568 -2.17 3.74 13.53
C THR A 568 -1.93 2.52 14.40
N ASP A 569 -1.42 1.44 13.82
CA ASP A 569 -0.99 0.25 14.57
C ASP A 569 0.13 -0.48 13.82
N VAL A 570 0.94 -1.21 14.59
CA VAL A 570 1.94 -2.15 14.07
C VAL A 570 1.92 -3.40 14.91
N ARG A 571 1.89 -4.55 14.25
CA ARG A 571 1.91 -5.85 14.91
C ARG A 571 3.02 -6.71 14.37
N CYS A 572 3.81 -7.18 15.31
CA CYS A 572 4.91 -8.09 15.08
C CYS A 572 4.58 -9.42 15.76
N GLN A 573 4.16 -10.39 15.00
CA GLN A 573 3.97 -11.74 15.51
C GLN A 573 5.33 -12.44 15.61
N GLN A 574 5.49 -13.31 16.62
CA GLN A 574 6.67 -14.13 16.71
C GLN A 574 6.73 -15.10 15.53
N PRO A 575 7.91 -15.33 14.95
CA PRO A 575 8.06 -16.30 13.87
C PRO A 575 7.65 -17.69 14.34
N ALA A 576 6.94 -18.41 13.49
CA ALA A 576 6.52 -19.78 13.72
C ALA A 576 6.81 -20.63 12.48
N LEU A 577 7.14 -21.90 12.70
CA LEU A 577 7.23 -22.88 11.61
C LEU A 577 5.85 -23.10 10.99
N VAL A 578 5.80 -23.16 9.65
CA VAL A 578 4.55 -23.24 8.89
C VAL A 578 4.46 -24.44 7.95
N GLN A 579 5.49 -25.30 7.91
CA GLN A 579 5.51 -26.55 7.13
C GLN A 579 6.10 -27.69 7.93
#